data_f22bd06c5814a6f5fd2aef5af6f91319
#
_entry.id   f22bd06c5814a6f5fd2aef5af6f91319
#
_cell.length_a   1.000
_cell.length_b   1.000
_cell.length_c   1.000
_cell.angle_alpha   90.00
_cell.angle_beta   90.00
_cell.angle_gamma   90.00
#
_symmetry.space_group_name_H-M   'P 1'
#
loop_
_entity.id
_entity.type
_entity.pdbx_description
1 polymer ?
#
loop_
_entity_poly.entity_id
_entity_poly.type
_entity_poly.pdbx_seq_one_letter_code
_entity_poly.pdbx_strand_id
1 'polypeptide(L)'
;MPLDAICLRALTNELKGQLLGARIDKVQQPARDQIVLLLRGNLRLLINAGPNQPRVQLTEVLRENPAEPPMLCMLLRKHLVGGRITEIEQSGLERIVTFTVRSVNELGESGTKKLVLEAMGRRSNLLLLDEDDRILDCMRRVEFEVSGARALLPGLYYQLPTPLDKLSLLTDPEGAVELARRGGGAEETVERFLLDRYLGISPLIARELALRAFGAADARFCDRADGCERLAAEMERLAEAVRENRFTPTMLSREGKPVDFTYCSITQYGAETVQTTFPSFSALLDAFYTERDRQEAAQRRGRELTRTVTSAHDRVVRKLGMLEKEYAASQDRDTLRLYGDLITANLYCMERGAARLTAQNYYDENGAELDIPLDPLLTPQQNAAKYYKRYTKAKTAEKHLREQIDKAIGERDYLESVQGEIALAQTEAEFAELRRELQETGYLRRSGKEKKGREKPIAPREFRSSSGLRILVGRSNVQNDALTRKADKRDLWLHTQKIHGSHVILCTEDGAYDDESLHEAALLAAYYSQAQGGSNVPVDYTSVKYVKKPAGARPGMVVYETYRTLYVTPDEEAIRRLNRKNK
;
A
#
# COMPACT_ATOMS: atom_id res chain seq x y z
N MET A 1 -1.71 -17.60 14.45
CA MET A 1 -0.84 -16.45 14.71
C MET A 1 0.44 -16.98 15.30
N PRO A 2 1.60 -16.61 14.74
CA PRO A 2 2.87 -17.13 15.25
C PRO A 2 3.18 -16.69 16.68
N LEU A 3 2.83 -15.45 17.07
CA LEU A 3 3.05 -14.97 18.43
C LEU A 3 1.95 -15.47 19.37
N ASP A 4 2.19 -16.62 20.00
CA ASP A 4 1.33 -17.15 21.07
C ASP A 4 1.69 -16.55 22.43
N ALA A 5 0.93 -16.90 23.46
CA ALA A 5 1.12 -16.30 24.78
C ALA A 5 2.40 -16.76 25.48
N ILE A 6 2.89 -17.97 25.20
CA ILE A 6 4.14 -18.47 25.75
C ILE A 6 5.33 -17.77 25.08
N CYS A 7 5.27 -17.60 23.74
CA CYS A 7 6.26 -16.81 23.00
C CYS A 7 6.29 -15.35 23.49
N LEU A 8 5.11 -14.77 23.75
CA LEU A 8 5.00 -13.42 24.31
C LEU A 8 5.58 -13.33 25.71
N ARG A 9 5.44 -14.37 26.54
CA ARG A 9 6.05 -14.44 27.88
C ARG A 9 7.57 -14.43 27.78
N ALA A 10 8.13 -15.27 26.91
CA ALA A 10 9.58 -15.33 26.69
C ALA A 10 10.12 -13.95 26.27
N LEU A 11 9.44 -13.31 25.34
CA LEU A 11 9.75 -11.96 24.87
C LEU A 11 9.58 -10.91 25.98
N THR A 12 8.50 -10.96 26.77
CA THR A 12 8.28 -10.03 27.89
C THR A 12 9.40 -10.13 28.92
N ASN A 13 9.88 -11.33 29.23
CA ASN A 13 11.01 -11.53 30.13
C ASN A 13 12.32 -10.99 29.55
N GLU A 14 12.56 -11.15 28.23
CA GLU A 14 13.68 -10.51 27.53
C GLU A 14 13.61 -8.98 27.65
N LEU A 15 12.44 -8.39 27.39
CA LEU A 15 12.23 -6.95 27.48
C LEU A 15 12.40 -6.41 28.90
N LYS A 16 11.97 -7.15 29.93
CA LYS A 16 12.23 -6.81 31.34
C LYS A 16 13.72 -6.64 31.60
N GLY A 17 14.54 -7.58 31.16
CA GLY A 17 15.99 -7.54 31.37
C GLY A 17 16.69 -6.34 30.72
N GLN A 18 16.10 -5.78 29.64
CA GLN A 18 16.74 -4.73 28.87
C GLN A 18 16.12 -3.34 29.09
N LEU A 19 14.85 -3.25 29.46
CA LEU A 19 14.09 -2.00 29.43
C LEU A 19 13.70 -1.47 30.82
N LEU A 20 13.80 -2.24 31.87
CA LEU A 20 13.52 -1.74 33.24
C LEU A 20 14.46 -0.58 33.59
N GLY A 21 13.88 0.56 34.02
CA GLY A 21 14.60 1.79 34.32
C GLY A 21 14.94 2.65 33.10
N ALA A 22 14.73 2.15 31.87
CA ALA A 22 15.03 2.90 30.65
C ALA A 22 14.13 4.15 30.52
N ARG A 23 14.73 5.27 30.14
CA ARG A 23 14.03 6.53 29.89
C ARG A 23 13.51 6.58 28.47
N ILE A 24 12.29 7.02 28.28
CA ILE A 24 11.68 7.28 26.96
C ILE A 24 12.11 8.67 26.49
N ASP A 25 12.95 8.74 25.46
CA ASP A 25 13.45 9.99 24.92
C ASP A 25 12.55 10.53 23.79
N LYS A 26 11.87 9.63 23.03
CA LYS A 26 11.00 10.04 21.91
C LYS A 26 9.93 9.00 21.62
N VAL A 27 8.76 9.45 21.14
CA VAL A 27 7.68 8.59 20.62
C VAL A 27 7.47 8.90 19.15
N GLN A 28 7.38 7.86 18.33
CA GLN A 28 7.14 7.92 16.90
C GLN A 28 5.98 7.00 16.53
N GLN A 29 5.23 7.35 15.47
CA GLN A 29 4.16 6.53 14.92
C GLN A 29 4.35 6.42 13.41
N PRO A 30 5.18 5.48 12.93
CA PRO A 30 5.49 5.32 11.52
C PRO A 30 4.29 4.82 10.69
N ALA A 31 3.36 4.13 11.34
CA ALA A 31 2.12 3.66 10.72
C ALA A 31 0.95 3.79 11.70
N ARG A 32 -0.28 3.71 11.17
CA ARG A 32 -1.51 3.87 11.97
C ARG A 32 -1.55 2.93 13.19
N ASP A 33 -1.01 1.74 13.05
CA ASP A 33 -1.04 0.65 14.02
C ASP A 33 0.33 0.33 14.65
N GLN A 34 1.34 1.19 14.43
CA GLN A 34 2.70 0.99 14.94
C GLN A 34 3.17 2.19 15.77
N ILE A 35 3.66 1.94 16.97
CA ILE A 35 4.34 2.92 17.81
C ILE A 35 5.79 2.47 18.00
N VAL A 36 6.72 3.40 17.94
CA VAL A 36 8.14 3.18 18.27
C VAL A 36 8.52 4.11 19.40
N LEU A 37 8.92 3.53 20.54
CA LEU A 37 9.51 4.26 21.65
C LEU A 37 11.03 4.24 21.48
N LEU A 38 11.63 5.42 21.34
CA LEU A 38 13.09 5.56 21.39
C LEU A 38 13.48 5.76 22.85
N LEU A 39 14.34 4.88 23.33
CA LEU A 39 14.77 4.82 24.72
C LEU A 39 16.23 5.24 24.83
N ARG A 40 16.62 5.70 26.02
CA ARG A 40 18.02 6.03 26.29
C ARG A 40 18.91 4.79 26.06
N GLY A 41 20.10 4.98 25.49
CA GLY A 41 20.99 3.88 25.07
C GLY A 41 20.74 3.41 23.63
N ASN A 42 20.04 4.22 22.83
CA ASN A 42 19.72 3.94 21.41
C ASN A 42 18.83 2.71 21.18
N LEU A 43 18.12 2.26 22.21
CA LEU A 43 17.16 1.17 22.11
C LEU A 43 15.85 1.67 21.46
N ARG A 44 15.24 0.84 20.63
CA ARG A 44 13.96 1.12 19.97
C ARG A 44 12.97 0.00 20.28
N LEU A 45 11.91 0.32 21.02
CA LEU A 45 10.82 -0.61 21.26
C LEU A 45 9.72 -0.38 20.23
N LEU A 46 9.50 -1.33 19.35
CA LEU A 46 8.38 -1.37 18.41
C LEU A 46 7.19 -2.05 19.08
N ILE A 47 6.05 -1.38 19.03
CA ILE A 47 4.74 -1.92 19.41
C ILE A 47 3.85 -1.86 18.18
N ASN A 48 3.37 -3.00 17.70
CA ASN A 48 2.44 -3.13 16.58
C ASN A 48 1.13 -3.74 17.07
N ALA A 49 0.04 -2.97 17.01
CA ALA A 49 -1.31 -3.43 17.31
C ALA A 49 -2.14 -3.68 16.03
N GLY A 50 -1.48 -3.93 14.90
CA GLY A 50 -2.11 -4.28 13.63
C GLY A 50 -2.83 -5.62 13.67
N PRO A 51 -3.92 -5.81 12.89
CA PRO A 51 -4.75 -7.02 12.94
C PRO A 51 -4.02 -8.29 12.49
N ASN A 52 -3.05 -8.15 11.60
CA ASN A 52 -2.36 -9.30 11.00
C ASN A 52 -1.09 -9.69 11.74
N GLN A 53 -0.42 -8.71 12.37
CA GLN A 53 0.93 -8.88 12.92
C GLN A 53 1.10 -8.16 14.26
N PRO A 54 0.19 -8.35 15.25
CA PRO A 54 0.34 -7.72 16.56
C PRO A 54 1.57 -8.28 17.25
N ARG A 55 2.43 -7.39 17.76
CA ARG A 55 3.69 -7.75 18.42
C ARG A 55 4.32 -6.59 19.16
N VAL A 56 5.23 -6.92 20.03
CA VAL A 56 6.15 -5.96 20.67
C VAL A 56 7.55 -6.53 20.62
N GLN A 57 8.55 -5.72 20.33
CA GLN A 57 9.95 -6.18 20.27
C GLN A 57 10.92 -5.00 20.26
N LEU A 58 12.16 -5.23 20.64
CA LEU A 58 13.23 -4.33 20.27
C LEU A 58 13.51 -4.45 18.77
N THR A 59 13.89 -3.34 18.13
CA THR A 59 14.13 -3.33 16.69
C THR A 59 15.31 -2.43 16.33
N GLU A 60 16.13 -2.89 15.41
CA GLU A 60 17.18 -2.08 14.78
C GLU A 60 16.70 -1.42 13.49
N VAL A 61 15.53 -1.84 12.98
CA VAL A 61 14.98 -1.36 11.71
C VAL A 61 14.46 0.07 11.86
N LEU A 62 15.02 0.95 11.05
CA LEU A 62 14.55 2.33 10.94
C LEU A 62 13.27 2.37 10.10
N ARG A 63 12.28 3.14 10.57
CA ARG A 63 11.00 3.35 9.88
C ARG A 63 10.79 4.83 9.62
N GLU A 64 10.29 5.14 8.44
CA GLU A 64 9.90 6.52 8.12
C GLU A 64 8.63 6.91 8.86
N ASN A 65 8.62 8.15 9.32
CA ASN A 65 7.46 8.73 10.00
C ASN A 65 6.66 9.61 9.04
N PRO A 66 5.33 9.70 9.20
CA PRO A 66 4.53 10.66 8.47
C PRO A 66 4.98 12.09 8.77
N ALA A 67 4.75 13.00 7.82
CA ALA A 67 5.12 14.41 7.96
C ALA A 67 4.42 15.07 9.16
N GLU A 68 3.16 14.72 9.40
CA GLU A 68 2.37 15.15 10.54
C GLU A 68 2.10 13.97 11.46
N PRO A 69 2.46 14.06 12.75
CA PRO A 69 2.22 12.98 13.69
C PRO A 69 0.72 12.85 14.00
N PRO A 70 0.17 11.61 14.03
CA PRO A 70 -1.21 11.38 14.44
C PRO A 70 -1.49 11.82 15.88
N MET A 71 -2.77 12.07 16.20
CA MET A 71 -3.22 12.54 17.53
C MET A 71 -2.74 11.64 18.67
N LEU A 72 -2.89 10.31 18.52
CA LEU A 72 -2.40 9.35 19.53
C LEU A 72 -0.90 9.52 19.77
N CYS A 73 -0.09 9.72 18.73
CA CYS A 73 1.34 9.97 18.88
C CYS A 73 1.63 11.22 19.70
N MET A 74 0.86 12.29 19.48
CA MET A 74 1.01 13.55 20.25
C MET A 74 0.63 13.35 21.71
N LEU A 75 -0.43 12.59 21.97
CA LEU A 75 -0.85 12.27 23.34
C LEU A 75 0.20 11.39 24.05
N LEU A 76 0.69 10.34 23.38
CA LEU A 76 1.76 9.51 23.92
C LEU A 76 3.04 10.31 24.21
N ARG A 77 3.39 11.28 23.35
CA ARG A 77 4.51 12.21 23.61
C ARG A 77 4.32 13.02 24.86
N LYS A 78 3.13 13.59 25.04
CA LYS A 78 2.80 14.41 26.21
C LYS A 78 2.94 13.63 27.53
N HIS A 79 2.53 12.37 27.54
CA HIS A 79 2.45 11.58 28.78
C HIS A 79 3.66 10.68 29.05
N LEU A 80 4.39 10.24 28.00
CA LEU A 80 5.44 9.24 28.16
C LEU A 80 6.85 9.77 27.96
N VAL A 81 7.06 10.85 27.19
CA VAL A 81 8.42 11.37 26.96
C VAL A 81 8.99 11.94 28.25
N GLY A 82 10.24 11.55 28.54
CA GLY A 82 10.92 11.86 29.80
C GLY A 82 10.69 10.86 30.92
N GLY A 83 9.62 10.04 30.80
CA GLY A 83 9.28 9.00 31.76
C GLY A 83 10.23 7.79 31.71
N ARG A 84 10.22 6.98 32.78
CA ARG A 84 10.99 5.74 32.89
C ARG A 84 10.04 4.54 32.97
N ILE A 85 10.40 3.46 32.28
CA ILE A 85 9.69 2.18 32.38
C ILE A 85 10.05 1.56 33.73
N THR A 86 9.07 1.43 34.61
CA THR A 86 9.26 0.86 35.95
C THR A 86 8.85 -0.59 36.03
N GLU A 87 7.95 -1.02 35.16
CA GLU A 87 7.44 -2.39 35.15
C GLU A 87 6.99 -2.80 33.73
N ILE A 88 7.14 -4.08 33.44
CA ILE A 88 6.64 -4.70 32.21
C ILE A 88 5.99 -6.03 32.62
N GLU A 89 4.70 -6.17 32.39
CA GLU A 89 3.96 -7.36 32.81
C GLU A 89 3.13 -7.96 31.67
N GLN A 90 3.08 -9.28 31.65
CA GLN A 90 2.09 -10.01 30.87
C GLN A 90 1.01 -10.53 31.83
N SER A 91 -0.25 -10.35 31.49
CA SER A 91 -1.38 -10.85 32.27
C SER A 91 -1.48 -12.38 32.12
N GLY A 92 -0.90 -13.12 33.05
CA GLY A 92 -0.88 -14.58 33.01
C GLY A 92 -0.29 -15.14 31.71
N LEU A 93 -1.01 -16.07 31.06
CA LEU A 93 -0.75 -16.54 29.71
C LEU A 93 -1.75 -15.94 28.70
N GLU A 94 -2.22 -14.72 28.97
CA GLU A 94 -2.97 -13.94 27.99
C GLU A 94 -2.01 -13.17 27.06
N ARG A 95 -2.51 -12.75 25.91
CA ARG A 95 -1.72 -11.97 24.95
C ARG A 95 -1.85 -10.46 25.21
N ILE A 96 -1.63 -10.08 26.46
CA ILE A 96 -1.71 -8.69 26.94
C ILE A 96 -0.41 -8.36 27.66
N VAL A 97 0.24 -7.27 27.24
CA VAL A 97 1.45 -6.76 27.88
C VAL A 97 1.23 -5.32 28.31
N THR A 98 1.53 -5.03 29.57
CA THR A 98 1.43 -3.71 30.18
C THR A 98 2.83 -3.18 30.49
N PHE A 99 3.10 -1.96 30.02
CA PHE A 99 4.29 -1.17 30.34
C PHE A 99 3.90 -0.07 31.30
N THR A 100 4.36 -0.14 32.53
CA THR A 100 4.17 0.90 33.53
C THR A 100 5.28 1.95 33.39
N VAL A 101 4.90 3.19 33.19
CA VAL A 101 5.82 4.32 32.98
C VAL A 101 5.61 5.36 34.06
N ARG A 102 6.65 5.66 34.82
CA ARG A 102 6.65 6.77 35.76
C ARG A 102 7.17 8.03 35.07
N SER A 103 6.35 9.05 35.00
CA SER A 103 6.68 10.33 34.37
C SER A 103 6.42 11.49 35.35
N VAL A 104 7.04 12.62 35.07
CA VAL A 104 6.81 13.87 35.81
C VAL A 104 6.06 14.80 34.88
N ASN A 105 4.97 15.36 35.34
CA ASN A 105 4.17 16.34 34.56
C ASN A 105 4.87 17.72 34.52
N GLU A 106 4.29 18.66 33.78
CA GLU A 106 4.81 20.05 33.65
C GLU A 106 4.85 20.82 34.99
N LEU A 107 4.11 20.37 35.98
CA LEU A 107 4.06 20.95 37.33
C LEU A 107 5.06 20.33 38.31
N GLY A 108 5.84 19.34 37.86
CA GLY A 108 6.82 18.61 38.69
C GLY A 108 6.25 17.45 39.50
N GLU A 109 4.96 17.14 39.36
CA GLU A 109 4.32 16.04 40.05
C GLU A 109 4.62 14.70 39.33
N SER A 110 5.00 13.69 40.10
CA SER A 110 5.22 12.34 39.57
C SER A 110 3.89 11.60 39.44
N GLY A 111 3.60 11.09 38.25
CA GLY A 111 2.44 10.26 37.99
C GLY A 111 2.82 8.99 37.24
N THR A 112 1.99 7.97 37.35
CA THR A 112 2.14 6.70 36.65
C THR A 112 1.19 6.64 35.46
N LYS A 113 1.69 6.13 34.34
CA LYS A 113 0.88 5.84 33.15
C LYS A 113 1.13 4.39 32.74
N LYS A 114 0.11 3.74 32.22
CA LYS A 114 0.22 2.37 31.72
C LYS A 114 -0.02 2.35 30.22
N LEU A 115 0.88 1.73 29.48
CA LEU A 115 0.73 1.48 28.04
C LEU A 115 0.43 0.00 27.87
N VAL A 116 -0.81 -0.33 27.44
CA VAL A 116 -1.30 -1.71 27.36
C VAL A 116 -1.41 -2.13 25.92
N LEU A 117 -0.68 -3.18 25.53
CA LEU A 117 -0.83 -3.85 24.24
C LEU A 117 -1.70 -5.09 24.41
N GLU A 118 -2.82 -5.14 23.68
CA GLU A 118 -3.60 -6.35 23.47
C GLU A 118 -3.25 -6.95 22.10
N ALA A 119 -2.61 -8.11 22.05
CA ALA A 119 -2.16 -8.76 20.82
C ALA A 119 -3.15 -9.84 20.37
N MET A 120 -4.40 -9.47 20.03
CA MET A 120 -5.52 -10.39 19.80
C MET A 120 -5.99 -10.43 18.32
N GLY A 121 -5.06 -10.42 17.37
CA GLY A 121 -5.38 -10.44 15.94
C GLY A 121 -6.24 -9.25 15.52
N ARG A 122 -7.40 -9.48 14.96
CA ARG A 122 -8.32 -8.41 14.52
C ARG A 122 -8.79 -7.49 15.65
N ARG A 123 -8.76 -7.97 16.90
CA ARG A 123 -9.13 -7.22 18.10
C ARG A 123 -7.92 -6.58 18.80
N SER A 124 -6.74 -6.62 18.19
CA SER A 124 -5.54 -6.01 18.77
C SER A 124 -5.71 -4.52 18.96
N ASN A 125 -5.20 -4.00 20.08
CA ASN A 125 -5.29 -2.59 20.42
C ASN A 125 -4.07 -2.14 21.23
N LEU A 126 -3.81 -0.85 21.26
CA LEU A 126 -2.85 -0.22 22.16
C LEU A 126 -3.58 0.89 22.89
N LEU A 127 -3.54 0.84 24.23
CA LEU A 127 -4.24 1.78 25.09
C LEU A 127 -3.25 2.52 25.99
N LEU A 128 -3.50 3.78 26.24
CA LEU A 128 -2.83 4.56 27.26
C LEU A 128 -3.80 4.77 28.42
N LEU A 129 -3.39 4.35 29.61
CA LEU A 129 -4.16 4.46 30.85
C LEU A 129 -3.47 5.43 31.83
N ASP A 130 -4.25 6.02 32.72
CA ASP A 130 -3.73 6.71 33.88
C ASP A 130 -3.44 5.74 35.06
N GLU A 131 -3.15 6.26 36.21
CA GLU A 131 -2.83 5.49 37.42
C GLU A 131 -4.03 4.72 37.97
N ASP A 132 -5.24 5.18 37.71
CA ASP A 132 -6.51 4.56 38.14
C ASP A 132 -7.08 3.61 37.09
N ASP A 133 -6.29 3.23 36.08
CA ASP A 133 -6.72 2.40 34.95
C ASP A 133 -7.81 3.02 34.06
N ARG A 134 -7.94 4.36 34.06
CA ARG A 134 -8.85 5.08 33.16
C ARG A 134 -8.18 5.25 31.80
N ILE A 135 -8.89 4.94 30.73
CA ILE A 135 -8.39 5.06 29.35
C ILE A 135 -8.26 6.56 28.99
N LEU A 136 -7.03 7.01 28.77
CA LEU A 136 -6.75 8.34 28.24
C LEU A 136 -7.00 8.42 26.73
N ASP A 137 -6.52 7.42 25.99
CA ASP A 137 -6.87 7.18 24.58
C ASP A 137 -6.43 5.77 24.18
N CYS A 138 -6.85 5.36 22.99
CA CYS A 138 -6.52 4.06 22.42
C CYS A 138 -6.35 4.14 20.90
N MET A 139 -5.62 3.20 20.33
CA MET A 139 -5.39 3.14 18.89
C MET A 139 -6.66 2.85 18.10
N ARG A 140 -7.54 2.03 18.68
CA ARG A 140 -8.88 1.71 18.12
C ARG A 140 -9.93 1.90 19.18
N ARG A 141 -10.85 2.79 18.92
CA ARG A 141 -12.03 2.99 19.77
C ARG A 141 -13.04 1.89 19.45
N VAL A 142 -13.52 1.23 20.51
CA VAL A 142 -14.47 0.12 20.40
C VAL A 142 -15.68 0.46 21.26
N GLU A 143 -16.84 0.60 20.62
CA GLU A 143 -18.11 0.82 21.28
C GLU A 143 -18.70 -0.49 21.78
N PHE A 144 -19.53 -0.42 22.81
CA PHE A 144 -20.17 -1.61 23.40
C PHE A 144 -21.03 -2.35 22.39
N GLU A 145 -21.75 -1.62 21.55
CA GLU A 145 -22.61 -2.17 20.50
C GLU A 145 -21.85 -3.02 19.47
N VAL A 146 -20.56 -2.68 19.22
CA VAL A 146 -19.71 -3.41 18.27
C VAL A 146 -19.07 -4.64 18.90
N SER A 147 -18.72 -4.59 20.18
CA SER A 147 -17.99 -5.68 20.85
C SER A 147 -18.90 -6.68 21.55
N GLY A 148 -20.09 -6.27 21.98
CA GLY A 148 -21.03 -7.05 22.78
C GLY A 148 -20.56 -7.43 24.19
N ALA A 149 -19.30 -7.10 24.54
CA ALA A 149 -18.69 -7.51 25.80
C ALA A 149 -18.08 -6.34 26.59
N ARG A 150 -17.34 -5.42 25.93
CA ARG A 150 -16.70 -4.28 26.60
C ARG A 150 -16.48 -3.12 25.64
N ALA A 151 -16.53 -1.90 26.15
CA ALA A 151 -16.18 -0.71 25.42
C ALA A 151 -14.73 -0.28 25.72
N LEU A 152 -14.01 0.20 24.71
CA LEU A 152 -12.67 0.77 24.84
C LEU A 152 -12.71 2.20 24.30
N LEU A 153 -13.12 3.14 25.15
CA LEU A 153 -13.28 4.55 24.82
C LEU A 153 -12.57 5.44 25.85
N PRO A 154 -12.03 6.59 25.43
CA PRO A 154 -11.46 7.56 26.36
C PRO A 154 -12.44 7.93 27.48
N GLY A 155 -11.93 7.96 28.72
CA GLY A 155 -12.71 8.28 29.91
C GLY A 155 -13.34 7.09 30.63
N LEU A 156 -13.42 5.91 30.02
CA LEU A 156 -13.86 4.68 30.67
C LEU A 156 -12.71 4.01 31.40
N TYR A 157 -13.04 3.16 32.39
CA TYR A 157 -12.08 2.31 33.06
C TYR A 157 -11.73 1.11 32.17
N TYR A 158 -10.45 0.78 32.09
CA TYR A 158 -9.98 -0.39 31.39
C TYR A 158 -10.39 -1.67 32.11
N GLN A 159 -10.99 -2.57 31.37
CA GLN A 159 -11.32 -3.92 31.85
C GLN A 159 -10.57 -4.94 30.98
N LEU A 160 -9.97 -5.93 31.62
CA LEU A 160 -9.39 -7.06 30.92
C LEU A 160 -10.49 -7.79 30.10
N PRO A 161 -10.12 -8.42 28.97
CA PRO A 161 -11.04 -9.34 28.28
C PRO A 161 -11.56 -10.40 29.25
N THR A 162 -12.79 -10.86 29.00
CA THR A 162 -13.37 -11.94 29.78
C THR A 162 -12.42 -13.13 29.80
N PRO A 163 -11.98 -13.61 30.99
CA PRO A 163 -11.10 -14.77 31.08
C PRO A 163 -11.73 -15.98 30.37
N LEU A 164 -10.90 -16.72 29.66
CA LEU A 164 -11.31 -17.99 29.08
C LEU A 164 -11.30 -19.05 30.20
N ASP A 165 -12.32 -19.92 30.22
CA ASP A 165 -12.37 -21.08 31.12
C ASP A 165 -11.42 -22.18 30.61
N LYS A 166 -10.11 -21.94 30.81
CA LYS A 166 -9.02 -22.80 30.35
C LYS A 166 -7.94 -22.90 31.41
N LEU A 167 -7.34 -24.07 31.54
CA LEU A 167 -6.21 -24.30 32.46
C LEU A 167 -4.94 -23.59 31.99
N SER A 168 -4.24 -23.03 32.93
CA SER A 168 -2.98 -22.31 32.66
C SER A 168 -1.79 -23.11 33.24
N LEU A 169 -0.82 -23.38 32.36
CA LEU A 169 0.46 -23.99 32.75
C LEU A 169 1.27 -23.14 33.73
N LEU A 170 0.91 -21.87 33.90
CA LEU A 170 1.59 -20.95 34.81
C LEU A 170 0.96 -20.92 36.21
N THR A 171 -0.38 -20.91 36.28
CA THR A 171 -1.12 -20.74 37.54
C THR A 171 -1.58 -22.07 38.16
N ASP A 172 -1.81 -23.09 37.32
CA ASP A 172 -2.18 -24.43 37.75
C ASP A 172 -1.49 -25.50 36.90
N PRO A 173 -0.14 -25.66 37.05
CA PRO A 173 0.60 -26.62 36.26
C PRO A 173 0.23 -28.07 36.59
N GLU A 174 -0.08 -28.38 37.87
CA GLU A 174 -0.45 -29.72 38.29
C GLU A 174 -1.80 -30.15 37.74
N GLY A 175 -2.82 -29.29 37.80
CA GLY A 175 -4.11 -29.54 37.19
C GLY A 175 -4.03 -29.67 35.66
N ALA A 176 -3.15 -28.90 35.02
CA ALA A 176 -2.91 -29.00 33.60
C ALA A 176 -2.27 -30.35 33.20
N VAL A 177 -1.30 -30.85 33.94
CA VAL A 177 -0.67 -32.16 33.71
C VAL A 177 -1.66 -33.30 33.99
N GLU A 178 -2.43 -33.21 35.06
CA GLU A 178 -3.43 -34.22 35.41
C GLU A 178 -4.56 -34.29 34.37
N LEU A 179 -5.00 -33.15 33.83
CA LEU A 179 -5.98 -33.13 32.73
C LEU A 179 -5.41 -33.80 31.46
N ALA A 180 -4.14 -33.59 31.14
CA ALA A 180 -3.49 -34.26 30.02
C ALA A 180 -3.39 -35.78 30.22
N ARG A 181 -3.17 -36.23 31.44
CA ARG A 181 -3.13 -37.66 31.83
C ARG A 181 -4.50 -38.31 31.69
N ARG A 182 -5.57 -37.62 32.04
CA ARG A 182 -6.94 -38.11 31.84
C ARG A 182 -7.32 -38.18 30.35
N GLY A 183 -6.77 -37.27 29.54
CA GLY A 183 -7.06 -37.19 28.13
C GLY A 183 -8.46 -36.68 27.77
N GLY A 184 -8.80 -36.79 26.50
CA GLY A 184 -10.08 -36.44 25.94
C GLY A 184 -10.91 -37.65 25.50
N GLY A 185 -12.00 -37.40 24.76
CA GLY A 185 -12.77 -38.48 24.14
C GLY A 185 -11.96 -39.26 23.10
N ALA A 186 -12.21 -40.56 22.96
CA ALA A 186 -11.44 -41.45 22.08
C ALA A 186 -11.28 -40.90 20.65
N GLU A 187 -12.33 -40.34 20.07
CA GLU A 187 -12.36 -39.77 18.72
C GLU A 187 -11.93 -38.29 18.65
N GLU A 188 -11.69 -37.65 19.80
CA GLU A 188 -11.23 -36.25 19.84
C GLU A 188 -9.77 -36.18 19.42
N THR A 189 -9.43 -35.18 18.56
CA THR A 189 -8.02 -34.94 18.22
C THR A 189 -7.29 -34.27 19.37
N VAL A 190 -6.05 -34.67 19.60
CA VAL A 190 -5.19 -34.11 20.67
C VAL A 190 -4.97 -32.60 20.46
N GLU A 191 -4.82 -32.15 19.21
CA GLU A 191 -4.72 -30.72 18.89
C GLU A 191 -5.92 -29.93 19.43
N ARG A 192 -7.14 -30.37 19.09
CA ARG A 192 -8.37 -29.70 19.51
C ARG A 192 -8.53 -29.69 21.03
N PHE A 193 -8.28 -30.83 21.68
CA PHE A 193 -8.29 -30.94 23.14
C PHE A 193 -7.37 -29.90 23.79
N LEU A 194 -6.11 -29.78 23.32
CA LEU A 194 -5.16 -28.83 23.85
C LEU A 194 -5.60 -27.38 23.60
N LEU A 195 -6.10 -27.08 22.40
CA LEU A 195 -6.55 -25.72 22.06
C LEU A 195 -7.79 -25.30 22.84
N ASP A 196 -8.70 -26.22 23.11
CA ASP A 196 -9.98 -25.91 23.79
C ASP A 196 -9.83 -25.83 25.32
N ARG A 197 -8.89 -26.55 25.92
CA ARG A 197 -8.77 -26.69 27.39
C ARG A 197 -7.58 -25.98 28.00
N TYR A 198 -6.58 -25.58 27.21
CA TYR A 198 -5.37 -24.93 27.76
C TYR A 198 -5.22 -23.50 27.26
N LEU A 199 -4.82 -22.62 28.17
CA LEU A 199 -4.52 -21.23 27.87
C LEU A 199 -3.10 -21.09 27.29
N GLY A 200 -2.96 -20.31 26.25
CA GLY A 200 -1.66 -19.91 25.72
C GLY A 200 -1.01 -20.86 24.72
N ILE A 201 -1.55 -22.05 24.51
CA ILE A 201 -1.06 -23.02 23.51
C ILE A 201 -1.53 -22.63 22.11
N SER A 202 -0.61 -22.60 21.15
CA SER A 202 -0.91 -22.35 19.74
C SER A 202 -1.15 -23.66 18.97
N PRO A 203 -1.79 -23.60 17.78
CA PRO A 203 -1.95 -24.78 16.92
C PRO A 203 -0.62 -25.45 16.54
N LEU A 204 0.44 -24.66 16.35
CA LEU A 204 1.79 -25.18 16.09
C LEU A 204 2.26 -26.07 17.23
N ILE A 205 2.16 -25.59 18.47
CA ILE A 205 2.59 -26.32 19.66
C ILE A 205 1.66 -27.49 19.97
N ALA A 206 0.36 -27.32 19.82
CA ALA A 206 -0.61 -28.40 20.04
C ALA A 206 -0.33 -29.61 19.13
N ARG A 207 -0.06 -29.38 17.85
CA ARG A 207 0.30 -30.44 16.89
C ARG A 207 1.66 -31.05 17.20
N GLU A 208 2.63 -30.25 17.64
CA GLU A 208 3.95 -30.78 18.05
C GLU A 208 3.83 -31.67 19.27
N LEU A 209 3.03 -31.30 20.27
CA LEU A 209 2.75 -32.12 21.44
C LEU A 209 2.01 -33.41 21.08
N ALA A 210 1.04 -33.33 20.15
CA ALA A 210 0.33 -34.50 19.63
C ALA A 210 1.32 -35.48 18.95
N LEU A 211 2.20 -34.96 18.09
CA LEU A 211 3.22 -35.78 17.43
C LEU A 211 4.17 -36.46 18.44
N ARG A 212 4.66 -35.72 19.42
CA ARG A 212 5.59 -36.26 20.44
C ARG A 212 4.94 -37.32 21.31
N ALA A 213 3.67 -37.12 21.65
CA ALA A 213 2.94 -38.05 22.53
C ALA A 213 2.38 -39.26 21.78
N PHE A 214 1.75 -39.03 20.62
CA PHE A 214 0.99 -40.05 19.88
C PHE A 214 1.65 -40.53 18.59
N GLY A 215 2.65 -39.80 18.06
CA GLY A 215 3.38 -40.14 16.84
C GLY A 215 2.83 -39.54 15.56
N ALA A 216 1.73 -38.77 15.62
CA ALA A 216 1.17 -38.03 14.51
C ALA A 216 0.64 -36.65 14.99
N ALA A 217 0.77 -35.63 14.14
CA ALA A 217 0.33 -34.27 14.49
C ALA A 217 -1.20 -34.12 14.57
N ASP A 218 -1.93 -34.94 13.85
CA ASP A 218 -3.40 -35.04 13.77
C ASP A 218 -3.97 -36.21 14.56
N ALA A 219 -3.17 -36.81 15.47
CA ALA A 219 -3.53 -37.98 16.27
C ALA A 219 -4.80 -37.74 17.13
N ARG A 220 -5.55 -38.85 17.32
CA ARG A 220 -6.67 -38.94 18.24
C ARG A 220 -6.24 -39.70 19.50
N PHE A 221 -7.01 -39.57 20.59
CA PHE A 221 -6.71 -40.26 21.84
C PHE A 221 -6.78 -41.78 21.74
N CYS A 222 -7.54 -42.35 20.81
CA CYS A 222 -7.60 -43.79 20.55
C CYS A 222 -6.40 -44.34 19.80
N ASP A 223 -5.58 -43.51 19.14
CA ASP A 223 -4.49 -43.97 18.28
C ASP A 223 -3.31 -44.60 19.01
N ARG A 224 -3.22 -44.34 20.35
CA ARG A 224 -2.13 -44.85 21.15
C ARG A 224 -2.48 -45.04 22.65
N ALA A 225 -2.30 -46.24 23.16
CA ALA A 225 -2.70 -46.59 24.52
C ALA A 225 -1.92 -45.83 25.62
N ASP A 226 -0.60 -45.61 25.44
CA ASP A 226 0.27 -44.86 26.37
C ASP A 226 0.32 -43.34 26.02
N GLY A 227 -0.48 -42.87 25.07
CA GLY A 227 -0.45 -41.52 24.54
C GLY A 227 -0.74 -40.44 25.59
N CYS A 228 -1.71 -40.70 26.50
CA CYS A 228 -2.05 -39.75 27.56
C CYS A 228 -0.92 -39.56 28.59
N GLU A 229 -0.22 -40.64 29.01
CA GLU A 229 0.91 -40.54 29.90
C GLU A 229 2.07 -39.78 29.24
N ARG A 230 2.34 -40.03 27.98
CA ARG A 230 3.34 -39.29 27.23
C ARG A 230 2.96 -37.81 27.05
N LEU A 231 1.67 -37.51 26.80
CA LEU A 231 1.18 -36.16 26.73
C LEU A 231 1.36 -35.43 28.07
N ALA A 232 1.04 -36.08 29.17
CA ALA A 232 1.25 -35.54 30.52
C ALA A 232 2.72 -35.20 30.76
N ALA A 233 3.65 -36.10 30.37
CA ALA A 233 5.09 -35.85 30.49
C ALA A 233 5.55 -34.66 29.61
N GLU A 234 5.03 -34.50 28.37
CA GLU A 234 5.35 -33.34 27.54
C GLU A 234 4.76 -32.04 28.13
N MET A 235 3.55 -32.10 28.71
CA MET A 235 2.93 -30.95 29.38
C MET A 235 3.70 -30.55 30.65
N GLU A 236 4.22 -31.49 31.40
CA GLU A 236 5.09 -31.25 32.58
C GLU A 236 6.38 -30.54 32.17
N ARG A 237 7.06 -31.03 31.11
CA ARG A 237 8.26 -30.38 30.53
C ARG A 237 7.95 -28.96 30.08
N LEU A 238 6.79 -28.75 29.43
CA LEU A 238 6.37 -27.42 28.96
C LEU A 238 6.07 -26.50 30.13
N ALA A 239 5.37 -26.98 31.18
CA ALA A 239 5.08 -26.21 32.38
C ALA A 239 6.39 -25.79 33.11
N GLU A 240 7.37 -26.71 33.22
CA GLU A 240 8.68 -26.41 33.77
C GLU A 240 9.44 -25.36 32.94
N ALA A 241 9.44 -25.49 31.59
CA ALA A 241 10.07 -24.52 30.71
C ALA A 241 9.43 -23.13 30.84
N VAL A 242 8.09 -23.05 30.98
CA VAL A 242 7.35 -21.80 31.19
C VAL A 242 7.70 -21.16 32.53
N ARG A 243 7.81 -21.95 33.59
CA ARG A 243 8.18 -21.50 34.95
C ARG A 243 9.62 -20.99 35.01
N GLU A 244 10.55 -21.72 34.41
CA GLU A 244 11.99 -21.41 34.45
C GLU A 244 12.44 -20.45 33.34
N ASN A 245 11.51 -20.04 32.46
CA ASN A 245 11.81 -19.21 31.30
C ASN A 245 12.89 -19.81 30.37
N ARG A 246 12.88 -21.13 30.18
CA ARG A 246 13.80 -21.86 29.29
C ARG A 246 13.26 -21.96 27.90
N PHE A 247 13.57 -20.96 27.06
CA PHE A 247 13.08 -20.85 25.70
C PHE A 247 14.20 -20.65 24.70
N THR A 248 14.03 -21.18 23.49
CA THR A 248 14.97 -21.02 22.39
C THR A 248 14.26 -20.32 21.21
N PRO A 249 14.62 -19.07 20.90
CA PRO A 249 14.04 -18.36 19.75
C PRO A 249 14.37 -19.09 18.45
N THR A 250 13.38 -19.68 17.80
CA THR A 250 13.56 -20.55 16.64
C THR A 250 12.67 -20.11 15.49
N MET A 251 13.27 -19.84 14.32
CA MET A 251 12.56 -19.54 13.07
C MET A 251 12.45 -20.80 12.23
N LEU A 252 11.28 -21.02 11.66
CA LEU A 252 10.97 -22.10 10.74
C LEU A 252 10.92 -21.53 9.31
N SER A 253 11.75 -22.07 8.42
CA SER A 253 11.85 -21.64 7.03
C SER A 253 11.66 -22.83 6.09
N ARG A 254 10.94 -22.61 4.98
CA ARG A 254 10.79 -23.56 3.89
C ARG A 254 11.22 -22.87 2.58
N GLU A 255 12.06 -23.54 1.80
CA GLU A 255 12.63 -22.98 0.56
C GLU A 255 13.25 -21.57 0.77
N GLY A 256 13.92 -21.36 1.90
CA GLY A 256 14.56 -20.08 2.24
C GLY A 256 13.60 -18.96 2.66
N LYS A 257 12.29 -19.23 2.74
CA LYS A 257 11.29 -18.25 3.18
C LYS A 257 10.83 -18.52 4.60
N PRO A 258 10.79 -17.53 5.50
CA PRO A 258 10.24 -17.67 6.85
C PRO A 258 8.75 -18.04 6.80
N VAL A 259 8.38 -19.17 7.41
CA VAL A 259 7.00 -19.67 7.47
C VAL A 259 6.38 -19.38 8.82
N ASP A 260 7.10 -19.71 9.90
CA ASP A 260 6.64 -19.56 11.28
C ASP A 260 7.81 -19.35 12.24
N PHE A 261 7.53 -19.07 13.49
CA PHE A 261 8.53 -19.01 14.55
C PHE A 261 7.95 -19.55 15.87
N THR A 262 8.83 -19.95 16.76
CA THR A 262 8.46 -20.59 18.01
C THR A 262 9.55 -20.41 19.08
N TYR A 263 9.28 -20.90 20.27
CA TYR A 263 10.15 -20.87 21.43
C TYR A 263 10.84 -22.20 21.74
N CYS A 264 10.65 -23.22 20.91
CA CYS A 264 11.23 -24.55 21.06
C CYS A 264 11.50 -25.21 19.70
N SER A 265 12.20 -26.33 19.68
CA SER A 265 12.39 -27.18 18.52
C SER A 265 11.07 -27.81 18.06
N ILE A 266 10.83 -27.85 16.76
CA ILE A 266 9.62 -28.38 16.10
C ILE A 266 10.02 -29.53 15.17
N THR A 267 9.36 -30.67 15.29
CA THR A 267 9.66 -31.88 14.50
C THR A 267 8.55 -32.24 13.50
N GLN A 268 7.34 -31.74 13.68
CA GLN A 268 6.16 -32.07 12.86
C GLN A 268 6.27 -31.78 11.36
N TYR A 269 7.16 -30.90 10.95
CA TYR A 269 7.33 -30.53 9.55
C TYR A 269 8.41 -31.33 8.79
N GLY A 270 9.07 -32.27 9.50
CA GLY A 270 10.10 -33.13 8.90
C GLY A 270 11.31 -32.36 8.35
N ALA A 271 12.05 -32.99 7.43
CA ALA A 271 13.32 -32.46 6.90
C ALA A 271 13.15 -31.28 5.92
N GLU A 272 11.95 -31.03 5.41
CA GLU A 272 11.70 -29.92 4.47
C GLU A 272 11.74 -28.54 5.13
N THR A 273 11.70 -28.49 6.46
CA THR A 273 11.69 -27.25 7.21
C THR A 273 13.02 -27.04 7.94
N VAL A 274 13.72 -25.99 7.56
CA VAL A 274 14.97 -25.58 8.21
C VAL A 274 14.64 -24.76 9.45
N GLN A 275 15.26 -25.15 10.58
CA GLN A 275 15.15 -24.44 11.84
C GLN A 275 16.41 -23.61 12.09
N THR A 276 16.24 -22.32 12.35
CA THR A 276 17.33 -21.40 12.64
C THR A 276 17.09 -20.75 14.01
N THR A 277 18.06 -20.89 14.92
CA THR A 277 18.00 -20.26 16.24
C THR A 277 18.55 -18.83 16.19
N PHE A 278 18.00 -17.97 17.06
CA PHE A 278 18.38 -16.57 17.17
C PHE A 278 18.88 -16.24 18.57
N PRO A 279 19.70 -15.19 18.74
CA PRO A 279 20.23 -14.80 20.04
C PRO A 279 19.17 -14.23 20.99
N SER A 280 18.04 -13.74 20.44
CA SER A 280 16.92 -13.17 21.19
C SER A 280 15.62 -13.27 20.42
N PHE A 281 14.48 -13.17 21.12
CA PHE A 281 13.16 -13.08 20.46
C PHE A 281 12.99 -11.81 19.66
N SER A 282 13.55 -10.70 20.11
CA SER A 282 13.53 -9.44 19.35
C SER A 282 14.25 -9.57 18.00
N ALA A 283 15.44 -10.21 17.98
CA ALA A 283 16.18 -10.48 16.74
C ALA A 283 15.42 -11.44 15.81
N LEU A 284 14.81 -12.49 16.36
CA LEU A 284 13.95 -13.42 15.63
C LEU A 284 12.77 -12.70 14.97
N LEU A 285 12.06 -11.85 15.72
CA LEU A 285 10.89 -11.12 15.22
C LEU A 285 11.29 -10.06 14.16
N ASP A 286 12.41 -9.38 14.35
CA ASP A 286 12.94 -8.46 13.33
C ASP A 286 13.25 -9.22 12.03
N ALA A 287 13.94 -10.35 12.09
CA ALA A 287 14.24 -11.16 10.91
C ALA A 287 12.97 -11.71 10.22
N PHE A 288 11.99 -12.16 11.01
CA PHE A 288 10.76 -12.73 10.49
C PHE A 288 9.82 -11.69 9.84
N TYR A 289 9.71 -10.50 10.43
CA TYR A 289 8.75 -9.49 10.01
C TYR A 289 9.32 -8.40 9.09
N THR A 290 10.63 -8.22 8.98
CA THR A 290 11.22 -7.13 8.21
C THR A 290 10.74 -7.11 6.76
N GLU A 291 10.78 -8.24 6.07
CA GLU A 291 10.34 -8.31 4.68
C GLU A 291 8.82 -8.12 4.55
N ARG A 292 8.05 -8.68 5.46
CA ARG A 292 6.58 -8.49 5.51
C ARG A 292 6.20 -7.04 5.80
N ASP A 293 6.89 -6.39 6.73
CA ASP A 293 6.69 -4.96 7.04
C ASP A 293 7.00 -4.09 5.81
N ARG A 294 8.07 -4.40 5.07
CA ARG A 294 8.42 -3.70 3.82
C ARG A 294 7.35 -3.86 2.76
N GLN A 295 6.87 -5.07 2.55
CA GLN A 295 5.79 -5.35 1.60
C GLN A 295 4.48 -4.66 1.99
N GLU A 296 4.10 -4.68 3.27
CA GLU A 296 2.90 -3.97 3.75
C GLU A 296 3.05 -2.44 3.61
N ALA A 297 4.22 -1.90 3.90
CA ALA A 297 4.51 -0.47 3.73
C ALA A 297 4.42 -0.07 2.24
N ALA A 298 5.01 -0.88 1.35
CA ALA A 298 4.94 -0.68 -0.08
C ALA A 298 3.48 -0.72 -0.59
N GLN A 299 2.70 -1.73 -0.20
CA GLN A 299 1.29 -1.85 -0.57
C GLN A 299 0.42 -0.69 -0.03
N ARG A 300 0.73 -0.19 1.16
CA ARG A 300 0.02 0.97 1.74
C ARG A 300 0.29 2.24 0.94
N ARG A 301 1.57 2.49 0.61
CA ARG A 301 1.96 3.62 -0.25
C ARG A 301 1.33 3.51 -1.63
N GLY A 302 1.35 2.32 -2.23
CA GLY A 302 0.68 2.07 -3.50
C GLY A 302 -0.79 2.45 -3.45
N ARG A 303 -1.53 1.99 -2.43
CA ARG A 303 -2.96 2.34 -2.26
C ARG A 303 -3.21 3.84 -2.07
N GLU A 304 -2.36 4.54 -1.32
CA GLU A 304 -2.46 6.00 -1.15
C GLU A 304 -2.25 6.73 -2.48
N LEU A 305 -1.22 6.36 -3.24
CA LEU A 305 -0.94 6.93 -4.55
C LEU A 305 -2.06 6.63 -5.55
N THR A 306 -2.53 5.38 -5.62
CA THR A 306 -3.66 4.99 -6.47
C THR A 306 -4.88 5.86 -6.18
N ARG A 307 -5.26 6.01 -4.91
CA ARG A 307 -6.42 6.85 -4.54
C ARG A 307 -6.25 8.30 -4.99
N THR A 308 -5.06 8.86 -4.82
CA THR A 308 -4.76 10.24 -5.22
C THR A 308 -4.86 10.41 -6.73
N VAL A 309 -4.23 9.51 -7.50
CA VAL A 309 -4.22 9.58 -8.97
C VAL A 309 -5.60 9.30 -9.54
N THR A 310 -6.34 8.31 -9.03
CA THR A 310 -7.72 8.05 -9.46
C THR A 310 -8.62 9.26 -9.20
N SER A 311 -8.52 9.90 -8.03
CA SER A 311 -9.30 11.11 -7.74
C SER A 311 -8.95 12.28 -8.67
N ALA A 312 -7.68 12.41 -9.06
CA ALA A 312 -7.25 13.42 -10.04
C ALA A 312 -7.76 13.09 -11.45
N HIS A 313 -7.63 11.84 -11.88
CA HIS A 313 -8.14 11.34 -13.15
C HIS A 313 -9.65 11.58 -13.32
N ASP A 314 -10.45 11.21 -12.32
CA ASP A 314 -11.90 11.39 -12.34
C ASP A 314 -12.32 12.87 -12.47
N ARG A 315 -11.52 13.77 -11.87
CA ARG A 315 -11.75 15.22 -12.03
C ARG A 315 -11.47 15.67 -13.45
N VAL A 316 -10.41 15.19 -14.07
CA VAL A 316 -10.03 15.53 -15.44
C VAL A 316 -11.06 14.97 -16.43
N VAL A 317 -11.51 13.74 -16.27
CA VAL A 317 -12.55 13.12 -17.11
C VAL A 317 -13.87 13.90 -17.04
N ARG A 318 -14.29 14.31 -15.83
CA ARG A 318 -15.50 15.16 -15.69
C ARG A 318 -15.33 16.51 -16.36
N LYS A 319 -14.15 17.15 -16.19
CA LYS A 319 -13.83 18.41 -16.86
C LYS A 319 -13.86 18.26 -18.37
N LEU A 320 -13.28 17.19 -18.91
CA LEU A 320 -13.27 16.88 -20.34
C LEU A 320 -14.71 16.77 -20.89
N GLY A 321 -15.57 16.00 -20.23
CA GLY A 321 -16.98 15.87 -20.64
C GLY A 321 -17.76 17.18 -20.60
N MET A 322 -17.42 18.11 -19.68
CA MET A 322 -18.02 19.46 -19.69
C MET A 322 -17.52 20.29 -20.87
N LEU A 323 -16.20 20.29 -21.12
CA LEU A 323 -15.60 21.03 -22.25
C LEU A 323 -16.10 20.52 -23.60
N GLU A 324 -16.27 19.22 -23.78
CA GLU A 324 -16.82 18.62 -25.01
C GLU A 324 -18.28 19.04 -25.26
N LYS A 325 -19.10 19.09 -24.19
CA LYS A 325 -20.48 19.61 -24.29
C LYS A 325 -20.52 21.09 -24.69
N GLU A 326 -19.65 21.89 -24.06
CA GLU A 326 -19.55 23.33 -24.41
C GLU A 326 -19.02 23.52 -25.82
N TYR A 327 -18.07 22.69 -26.25
CA TYR A 327 -17.54 22.71 -27.62
C TYR A 327 -18.62 22.34 -28.64
N ALA A 328 -19.40 21.28 -28.41
CA ALA A 328 -20.52 20.89 -29.25
C ALA A 328 -21.56 22.02 -29.38
N ALA A 329 -21.90 22.68 -28.25
CA ALA A 329 -22.81 23.81 -28.25
C ALA A 329 -22.26 25.06 -28.99
N SER A 330 -20.92 25.19 -29.10
CA SER A 330 -20.30 26.31 -29.84
C SER A 330 -20.24 26.08 -31.33
N GLN A 331 -20.46 24.87 -31.82
CA GLN A 331 -20.45 24.55 -33.27
C GLN A 331 -21.67 25.08 -34.04
N ASP A 332 -22.76 25.44 -33.33
CA ASP A 332 -23.97 26.02 -33.93
C ASP A 332 -23.81 27.52 -34.33
N ARG A 333 -22.55 27.95 -34.45
CA ARG A 333 -22.21 29.35 -34.76
C ARG A 333 -22.64 29.79 -36.15
N ASP A 334 -22.60 28.88 -37.13
CA ASP A 334 -22.91 29.21 -38.51
C ASP A 334 -24.39 29.57 -38.65
N THR A 335 -25.27 28.96 -37.85
CA THR A 335 -26.66 29.36 -37.70
C THR A 335 -26.80 30.79 -37.14
N LEU A 336 -25.96 31.15 -36.16
CA LEU A 336 -25.96 32.53 -35.61
C LEU A 336 -25.53 33.57 -36.63
N ARG A 337 -24.56 33.22 -37.47
CA ARG A 337 -24.14 34.09 -38.58
C ARG A 337 -25.25 34.22 -39.61
N LEU A 338 -25.83 33.08 -40.03
CA LEU A 338 -26.94 33.02 -40.97
C LEU A 338 -28.11 33.90 -40.51
N TYR A 339 -28.49 33.82 -39.23
CA TYR A 339 -29.53 34.67 -38.66
C TYR A 339 -29.16 36.16 -38.71
N GLY A 340 -27.92 36.52 -38.44
CA GLY A 340 -27.42 37.89 -38.57
C GLY A 340 -27.47 38.39 -39.99
N ASP A 341 -27.07 37.56 -40.98
CA ASP A 341 -27.08 37.86 -42.40
C ASP A 341 -28.53 38.03 -42.91
N LEU A 342 -29.45 37.11 -42.56
CA LEU A 342 -30.86 37.16 -42.95
C LEU A 342 -31.60 38.37 -42.34
N ILE A 343 -31.34 38.70 -41.04
CA ILE A 343 -31.91 39.91 -40.44
C ILE A 343 -31.40 41.14 -41.18
N THR A 344 -30.11 41.20 -41.50
CA THR A 344 -29.49 42.34 -42.17
C THR A 344 -30.08 42.54 -43.58
N ALA A 345 -30.31 41.46 -44.33
CA ALA A 345 -30.89 41.47 -45.65
C ALA A 345 -32.37 41.93 -45.66
N ASN A 346 -33.09 41.71 -44.54
CA ASN A 346 -34.52 42.00 -44.44
C ASN A 346 -34.83 43.26 -43.58
N LEU A 347 -33.85 44.10 -43.29
CA LEU A 347 -34.03 45.30 -42.45
C LEU A 347 -35.10 46.25 -43.00
N TYR A 348 -35.30 46.29 -44.32
CA TYR A 348 -36.22 47.16 -44.96
C TYR A 348 -37.72 46.83 -44.77
N CYS A 349 -38.03 45.57 -44.44
CA CYS A 349 -39.40 45.09 -44.22
C CYS A 349 -39.69 44.80 -42.72
N MET A 350 -38.74 45.03 -41.83
CA MET A 350 -38.89 44.72 -40.40
C MET A 350 -39.43 45.94 -39.63
N GLU A 351 -40.43 45.66 -38.79
CA GLU A 351 -40.94 46.65 -37.83
C GLU A 351 -40.29 46.52 -36.45
N ARG A 352 -40.19 47.65 -35.76
CA ARG A 352 -39.69 47.65 -34.36
C ARG A 352 -40.70 46.95 -33.45
N GLY A 353 -40.21 46.05 -32.57
CA GLY A 353 -41.07 45.29 -31.66
C GLY A 353 -41.46 43.90 -32.15
N ALA A 354 -41.03 43.49 -33.35
CA ALA A 354 -41.27 42.15 -33.86
C ALA A 354 -40.55 41.09 -32.98
N ALA A 355 -41.26 40.02 -32.63
CA ALA A 355 -40.73 38.92 -31.81
C ALA A 355 -40.03 37.82 -32.65
N ARG A 356 -40.30 37.78 -33.97
CA ARG A 356 -39.69 36.84 -34.92
C ARG A 356 -39.62 37.43 -36.30
N LEU A 357 -38.72 36.93 -37.13
CA LEU A 357 -38.62 37.18 -38.55
C LEU A 357 -38.68 35.85 -39.28
N THR A 358 -39.64 35.66 -40.18
CA THR A 358 -39.65 34.57 -41.16
C THR A 358 -38.97 35.06 -42.42
N ALA A 359 -37.84 34.46 -42.78
CA ALA A 359 -37.03 34.87 -43.92
C ALA A 359 -36.58 33.67 -44.74
N GLN A 360 -36.53 33.86 -46.08
CA GLN A 360 -36.01 32.85 -46.99
C GLN A 360 -34.49 32.72 -46.84
N ASN A 361 -33.99 31.48 -46.70
CA ASN A 361 -32.56 31.18 -46.60
C ASN A 361 -31.93 31.19 -48.00
N TYR A 362 -31.21 32.25 -48.31
CA TYR A 362 -30.56 32.43 -49.65
C TYR A 362 -29.34 31.49 -49.84
N TYR A 363 -28.89 30.83 -48.80
CA TYR A 363 -27.76 29.90 -48.84
C TYR A 363 -28.22 28.43 -48.99
N ASP A 364 -29.55 28.20 -48.97
CA ASP A 364 -30.15 26.89 -49.21
C ASP A 364 -30.64 26.81 -50.66
N GLU A 365 -30.25 25.79 -51.43
CA GLU A 365 -30.64 25.57 -52.80
C GLU A 365 -32.17 25.48 -52.98
N ASN A 366 -32.90 25.03 -51.99
CA ASN A 366 -34.36 24.93 -51.99
C ASN A 366 -35.05 26.17 -51.42
N GLY A 367 -34.28 27.17 -50.96
CA GLY A 367 -34.83 28.42 -50.45
C GLY A 367 -35.74 28.26 -49.22
N ALA A 368 -35.42 27.32 -48.33
CA ALA A 368 -36.23 27.05 -47.16
C ALA A 368 -36.46 28.31 -46.31
N GLU A 369 -37.67 28.49 -45.82
CA GLU A 369 -37.99 29.56 -44.86
C GLU A 369 -37.49 29.21 -43.46
N LEU A 370 -36.87 30.18 -42.79
CA LEU A 370 -36.38 30.08 -41.43
C LEU A 370 -37.07 31.10 -40.53
N ASP A 371 -37.53 30.61 -39.36
CA ASP A 371 -38.06 31.45 -38.29
C ASP A 371 -36.94 31.88 -37.36
N ILE A 372 -36.60 33.16 -37.35
CA ILE A 372 -35.52 33.76 -36.59
C ILE A 372 -36.11 34.47 -35.35
N PRO A 373 -35.81 34.04 -34.13
CA PRO A 373 -36.29 34.71 -32.93
C PRO A 373 -35.61 36.08 -32.75
N LEU A 374 -36.42 37.11 -32.51
CA LEU A 374 -35.98 38.47 -32.29
C LEU A 374 -36.30 38.93 -30.85
N ASP A 375 -35.51 39.88 -30.38
CA ASP A 375 -35.77 40.56 -29.12
C ASP A 375 -36.63 41.83 -29.42
N PRO A 376 -37.92 41.87 -28.96
CA PRO A 376 -38.80 42.96 -29.26
C PRO A 376 -38.36 44.34 -28.68
N LEU A 377 -37.49 44.30 -27.65
CA LEU A 377 -36.95 45.51 -27.06
C LEU A 377 -35.83 46.16 -27.87
N LEU A 378 -35.29 45.44 -28.85
CA LEU A 378 -34.20 45.90 -29.71
C LEU A 378 -34.71 46.32 -31.08
N THR A 379 -34.01 47.25 -31.73
CA THR A 379 -34.25 47.56 -33.15
C THR A 379 -33.78 46.40 -34.02
N PRO A 380 -34.28 46.30 -35.29
CA PRO A 380 -33.79 45.30 -36.24
C PRO A 380 -32.27 45.27 -36.38
N GLN A 381 -31.61 46.42 -36.46
CA GLN A 381 -30.15 46.54 -36.53
C GLN A 381 -29.48 46.04 -35.26
N GLN A 382 -30.07 46.31 -34.08
CA GLN A 382 -29.55 45.82 -32.82
C GLN A 382 -29.70 44.31 -32.66
N ASN A 383 -30.78 43.71 -33.20
CA ASN A 383 -30.95 42.27 -33.25
C ASN A 383 -29.89 41.60 -34.14
N ALA A 384 -29.63 42.13 -35.34
CA ALA A 384 -28.56 41.66 -36.22
C ALA A 384 -27.20 41.73 -35.51
N ALA A 385 -26.87 42.88 -34.88
CA ALA A 385 -25.65 43.07 -34.13
C ALA A 385 -25.52 42.09 -32.94
N LYS A 386 -26.64 41.77 -32.26
CA LYS A 386 -26.71 40.78 -31.18
C LYS A 386 -26.32 39.39 -31.70
N TYR A 387 -26.81 38.96 -32.87
CA TYR A 387 -26.46 37.69 -33.48
C TYR A 387 -25.00 37.64 -33.92
N TYR A 388 -24.46 38.67 -34.55
CA TYR A 388 -23.03 38.75 -34.88
C TYR A 388 -22.12 38.76 -33.67
N LYS A 389 -22.51 39.44 -32.58
CA LYS A 389 -21.76 39.39 -31.32
C LYS A 389 -21.74 37.98 -30.76
N ARG A 390 -22.87 37.26 -30.77
CA ARG A 390 -22.95 35.85 -30.36
C ARG A 390 -22.10 34.97 -31.27
N TYR A 391 -22.11 35.14 -32.61
CA TYR A 391 -21.25 34.44 -33.54
C TYR A 391 -19.76 34.63 -33.21
N THR A 392 -19.32 35.87 -33.04
CA THR A 392 -17.93 36.21 -32.73
C THR A 392 -17.49 35.58 -31.39
N LYS A 393 -18.36 35.64 -30.41
CA LYS A 393 -18.13 35.00 -29.11
C LYS A 393 -18.01 33.48 -29.25
N ALA A 394 -18.89 32.83 -29.98
CA ALA A 394 -18.86 31.39 -30.24
C ALA A 394 -17.58 30.96 -30.99
N LYS A 395 -17.19 31.72 -32.02
CA LYS A 395 -15.95 31.47 -32.79
C LYS A 395 -14.68 31.56 -31.95
N THR A 396 -14.62 32.53 -31.03
CA THR A 396 -13.47 32.67 -30.12
C THR A 396 -13.47 31.56 -29.06
N ALA A 397 -14.67 31.23 -28.53
CA ALA A 397 -14.84 30.16 -27.53
C ALA A 397 -14.44 28.79 -28.10
N GLU A 398 -14.82 28.48 -29.34
CA GLU A 398 -14.47 27.21 -29.99
C GLU A 398 -12.96 26.97 -30.03
N LYS A 399 -12.19 27.97 -30.47
CA LYS A 399 -10.72 27.86 -30.51
C LYS A 399 -10.17 27.58 -29.12
N HIS A 400 -10.63 28.33 -28.12
CA HIS A 400 -10.18 28.20 -26.74
C HIS A 400 -10.58 26.84 -26.11
N LEU A 401 -11.82 26.39 -26.39
CA LEU A 401 -12.30 25.09 -25.93
C LEU A 401 -11.50 23.95 -26.53
N ARG A 402 -11.15 24.01 -27.83
CA ARG A 402 -10.31 22.99 -28.46
C ARG A 402 -8.95 22.88 -27.79
N GLU A 403 -8.27 24.01 -27.53
CA GLU A 403 -7.01 24.03 -26.80
C GLU A 403 -7.12 23.48 -25.36
N GLN A 404 -8.25 23.73 -24.70
CA GLN A 404 -8.54 23.21 -23.37
C GLN A 404 -8.80 21.68 -23.38
N ILE A 405 -9.52 21.20 -24.40
CA ILE A 405 -9.77 19.77 -24.60
C ILE A 405 -8.45 19.03 -24.84
N ASP A 406 -7.60 19.52 -25.75
CA ASP A 406 -6.30 18.91 -26.04
C ASP A 406 -5.42 18.83 -24.79
N LYS A 407 -5.40 19.89 -23.96
CA LYS A 407 -4.71 19.90 -22.66
C LYS A 407 -5.30 18.90 -21.68
N ALA A 408 -6.63 18.78 -21.62
CA ALA A 408 -7.29 17.84 -20.70
C ALA A 408 -7.09 16.38 -21.14
N ILE A 409 -7.07 16.10 -22.45
CA ILE A 409 -6.71 14.78 -22.98
C ILE A 409 -5.28 14.41 -22.58
N GLY A 410 -4.31 15.29 -22.83
CA GLY A 410 -2.92 15.02 -22.44
C GLY A 410 -2.74 14.88 -20.92
N GLU A 411 -3.58 15.53 -20.11
CA GLU A 411 -3.60 15.34 -18.66
C GLU A 411 -4.19 14.00 -18.23
N ARG A 412 -5.28 13.58 -18.87
CA ARG A 412 -5.89 12.26 -18.66
C ARG A 412 -4.89 11.15 -19.00
N ASP A 413 -4.30 11.20 -20.18
CA ASP A 413 -3.37 10.19 -20.68
C ASP A 413 -2.13 10.06 -19.76
N TYR A 414 -1.62 11.20 -19.25
CA TYR A 414 -0.55 11.20 -18.25
C TYR A 414 -0.98 10.49 -16.95
N LEU A 415 -2.18 10.80 -16.43
CA LEU A 415 -2.66 10.17 -15.19
C LEU A 415 -2.91 8.66 -15.37
N GLU A 416 -3.38 8.25 -16.55
CA GLU A 416 -3.54 6.84 -16.90
C GLU A 416 -2.18 6.11 -16.98
N SER A 417 -1.14 6.75 -17.52
CA SER A 417 0.21 6.18 -17.51
C SER A 417 0.74 5.99 -16.09
N VAL A 418 0.56 6.98 -15.20
CA VAL A 418 0.97 6.88 -13.79
C VAL A 418 0.19 5.79 -13.05
N GLN A 419 -1.11 5.59 -13.35
CA GLN A 419 -1.88 4.47 -12.80
C GLN A 419 -1.26 3.12 -13.19
N GLY A 420 -0.86 2.97 -14.45
CA GLY A 420 -0.16 1.79 -14.95
C GLY A 420 1.17 1.56 -14.21
N GLU A 421 1.97 2.59 -14.01
CA GLU A 421 3.23 2.50 -13.28
C GLU A 421 3.05 2.12 -11.80
N ILE A 422 2.02 2.69 -11.13
CA ILE A 422 1.68 2.31 -9.75
C ILE A 422 1.29 0.82 -9.67
N ALA A 423 0.56 0.31 -10.66
CA ALA A 423 0.15 -1.09 -10.71
C ALA A 423 1.35 -2.06 -10.90
N LEU A 424 2.39 -1.62 -11.61
CA LEU A 424 3.62 -2.39 -11.87
C LEU A 424 4.68 -2.25 -10.76
N ALA A 425 4.58 -1.23 -9.89
CA ALA A 425 5.52 -0.97 -8.83
C ALA A 425 5.39 -2.03 -7.70
N GLN A 426 6.52 -2.55 -7.25
CA GLN A 426 6.59 -3.61 -6.22
C GLN A 426 7.39 -3.19 -4.99
N THR A 427 8.30 -2.24 -5.15
CA THR A 427 9.23 -1.85 -4.09
C THR A 427 8.91 -0.47 -3.51
N GLU A 428 9.29 -0.28 -2.25
CA GLU A 428 9.14 1.01 -1.56
C GLU A 428 9.84 2.15 -2.30
N ALA A 429 10.99 1.87 -2.88
CA ALA A 429 11.79 2.83 -3.65
C ALA A 429 11.06 3.26 -4.95
N GLU A 430 10.40 2.33 -5.66
CA GLU A 430 9.59 2.66 -6.84
C GLU A 430 8.40 3.57 -6.47
N PHE A 431 7.70 3.29 -5.39
CA PHE A 431 6.62 4.16 -4.90
C PHE A 431 7.13 5.54 -4.45
N ALA A 432 8.34 5.62 -3.89
CA ALA A 432 8.94 6.90 -3.52
C ALA A 432 9.28 7.76 -4.77
N GLU A 433 9.74 7.13 -5.87
CA GLU A 433 9.98 7.82 -7.14
C GLU A 433 8.68 8.34 -7.76
N LEU A 434 7.65 7.50 -7.83
CA LEU A 434 6.32 7.91 -8.31
C LEU A 434 5.72 9.04 -7.45
N ARG A 435 5.90 8.99 -6.14
CA ARG A 435 5.48 10.08 -5.25
C ARG A 435 6.20 11.39 -5.58
N ARG A 436 7.50 11.34 -5.84
CA ARG A 436 8.29 12.51 -6.24
C ARG A 436 7.80 13.08 -7.57
N GLU A 437 7.56 12.24 -8.56
CA GLU A 437 6.97 12.65 -9.84
C GLU A 437 5.62 13.37 -9.64
N LEU A 438 4.74 12.82 -8.81
CA LEU A 438 3.44 13.44 -8.49
C LEU A 438 3.57 14.76 -7.70
N GLN A 439 4.63 14.92 -6.90
CA GLN A 439 4.94 16.18 -6.23
C GLN A 439 5.50 17.23 -7.21
N GLU A 440 6.33 16.83 -8.16
CA GLU A 440 6.91 17.72 -9.18
C GLU A 440 5.85 18.19 -10.19
N THR A 441 4.91 17.31 -10.52
CA THR A 441 3.80 17.62 -11.43
C THR A 441 2.59 18.27 -10.74
N GLY A 442 2.63 18.45 -9.40
CA GLY A 442 1.66 19.23 -8.64
C GLY A 442 0.42 18.46 -8.16
N TYR A 443 0.37 17.14 -8.30
CA TYR A 443 -0.75 16.31 -7.80
C TYR A 443 -0.64 15.98 -6.33
N LEU A 444 0.58 16.04 -5.76
CA LEU A 444 0.83 15.89 -4.33
C LEU A 444 1.51 17.15 -3.77
N ARG A 445 1.13 17.55 -2.56
CA ARG A 445 1.79 18.65 -1.85
C ARG A 445 3.19 18.23 -1.42
N ARG A 446 4.17 19.10 -1.61
CA ARG A 446 5.49 18.93 -1.02
C ARG A 446 5.39 19.14 0.48
N SER A 447 5.86 18.18 1.27
CA SER A 447 6.01 18.35 2.72
C SER A 447 7.18 19.33 2.98
N GLY A 448 6.91 20.43 3.67
CA GLY A 448 7.91 21.50 3.94
C GLY A 448 9.12 21.08 4.80
N LYS A 449 9.21 19.82 5.22
CA LYS A 449 10.30 19.24 6.03
C LYS A 449 11.09 18.13 5.34
N GLU A 450 10.79 17.82 4.10
CA GLU A 450 11.68 16.93 3.35
C GLU A 450 13.02 17.65 3.16
N LYS A 451 14.00 17.34 4.01
CA LYS A 451 15.38 17.68 3.74
C LYS A 451 15.67 17.20 2.33
N LYS A 452 16.29 18.06 1.52
CA LYS A 452 16.88 17.69 0.22
C LYS A 452 17.97 16.64 0.42
N GLY A 453 17.60 15.46 0.91
CA GLY A 453 18.41 14.26 0.82
C GLY A 453 18.39 13.90 -0.66
N ARG A 454 19.54 14.00 -1.32
CA ARG A 454 19.78 13.41 -2.63
C ARG A 454 19.70 11.88 -2.49
N GLU A 455 18.48 11.36 -2.37
CA GLU A 455 18.30 9.93 -2.65
C GLU A 455 18.70 9.72 -4.11
N LYS A 456 19.65 8.82 -4.32
CA LYS A 456 20.08 8.46 -5.67
C LYS A 456 18.88 7.93 -6.43
N PRO A 457 18.61 8.41 -7.66
CA PRO A 457 17.54 7.85 -8.49
C PRO A 457 17.74 6.34 -8.61
N ILE A 458 16.65 5.61 -8.57
CA ILE A 458 16.69 4.16 -8.78
C ILE A 458 17.24 3.91 -10.21
N ALA A 459 18.10 2.91 -10.35
CA ALA A 459 18.54 2.49 -11.68
C ALA A 459 17.37 1.88 -12.47
N PRO A 460 17.31 2.03 -13.80
CA PRO A 460 16.34 1.32 -14.64
C PRO A 460 16.49 -0.19 -14.43
N ARG A 461 15.44 -0.95 -14.78
CA ARG A 461 15.57 -2.42 -14.79
C ARG A 461 16.54 -2.77 -15.91
N GLU A 462 17.53 -3.57 -15.58
CA GLU A 462 18.52 -4.04 -16.55
C GLU A 462 18.30 -5.54 -16.80
N PHE A 463 18.29 -5.91 -18.06
CA PHE A 463 18.21 -7.29 -18.53
C PHE A 463 19.32 -7.55 -19.54
N ARG A 464 19.61 -8.83 -19.77
CA ARG A 464 20.49 -9.25 -20.87
C ARG A 464 19.74 -10.22 -21.77
N SER A 465 19.83 -9.96 -23.07
CA SER A 465 19.24 -10.85 -24.07
C SER A 465 19.97 -12.19 -24.11
N SER A 466 19.41 -13.13 -24.83
CA SER A 466 20.03 -14.46 -25.04
C SER A 466 21.39 -14.36 -25.73
N SER A 467 21.59 -13.39 -26.60
CA SER A 467 22.87 -13.06 -27.25
C SER A 467 23.79 -12.13 -26.45
N GLY A 468 23.36 -11.67 -25.26
CA GLY A 468 24.19 -10.88 -24.35
C GLY A 468 23.99 -9.35 -24.41
N LEU A 469 23.18 -8.83 -25.33
CA LEU A 469 22.88 -7.40 -25.43
C LEU A 469 22.15 -6.90 -24.20
N ARG A 470 22.44 -5.67 -23.77
CA ARG A 470 21.77 -5.04 -22.64
C ARG A 470 20.40 -4.49 -23.04
N ILE A 471 19.41 -4.75 -22.21
CA ILE A 471 18.08 -4.21 -22.37
C ILE A 471 17.73 -3.42 -21.10
N LEU A 472 17.39 -2.15 -21.25
CA LEU A 472 17.04 -1.26 -20.16
C LEU A 472 15.56 -0.93 -20.21
N VAL A 473 14.88 -1.05 -19.06
CA VAL A 473 13.43 -0.80 -18.93
C VAL A 473 13.20 0.27 -17.87
N GLY A 474 12.50 1.32 -18.25
CA GLY A 474 12.14 2.41 -17.34
C GLY A 474 11.13 1.96 -16.28
N ARG A 475 11.13 2.64 -15.11
CA ARG A 475 10.27 2.34 -13.96
C ARG A 475 9.24 3.43 -13.69
N SER A 476 9.42 4.62 -14.25
CA SER A 476 8.56 5.79 -14.12
C SER A 476 8.64 6.66 -15.37
N ASN A 477 7.66 7.53 -15.57
CA ASN A 477 7.65 8.46 -16.71
C ASN A 477 8.88 9.37 -16.74
N VAL A 478 9.33 9.82 -15.57
CA VAL A 478 10.56 10.62 -15.46
C VAL A 478 11.79 9.79 -15.86
N GLN A 479 11.81 8.52 -15.46
CA GLN A 479 12.90 7.63 -15.82
C GLN A 479 12.84 7.22 -17.29
N ASN A 480 11.66 7.02 -17.88
CA ASN A 480 11.45 6.80 -19.31
C ASN A 480 12.07 7.92 -20.14
N ASP A 481 11.82 9.19 -19.76
CA ASP A 481 12.43 10.36 -20.39
C ASP A 481 13.95 10.37 -20.26
N ALA A 482 14.45 10.10 -19.04
CA ALA A 482 15.90 10.12 -18.77
C ALA A 482 16.62 9.00 -19.53
N LEU A 483 16.00 7.83 -19.63
CA LEU A 483 16.50 6.67 -20.34
C LEU A 483 16.61 6.96 -21.85
N THR A 484 15.52 7.41 -22.47
CA THR A 484 15.48 7.74 -23.90
C THR A 484 16.48 8.84 -24.26
N ARG A 485 16.63 9.87 -23.40
CA ARG A 485 17.57 10.97 -23.63
C ARG A 485 19.04 10.56 -23.52
N LYS A 486 19.37 9.58 -22.66
CA LYS A 486 20.73 9.11 -22.41
C LYS A 486 21.18 7.99 -23.34
N ALA A 487 20.24 7.28 -23.96
CA ALA A 487 20.53 6.19 -24.88
C ALA A 487 21.32 6.68 -26.12
N ASP A 488 22.16 5.81 -26.69
CA ASP A 488 22.84 6.09 -27.95
C ASP A 488 21.81 6.26 -29.08
N LYS A 489 22.07 7.14 -30.02
CA LYS A 489 21.16 7.40 -31.13
C LYS A 489 20.94 6.20 -32.05
N ARG A 490 21.84 5.22 -32.00
CA ARG A 490 21.77 3.98 -32.78
C ARG A 490 21.05 2.85 -32.05
N ASP A 491 20.88 2.98 -30.72
CA ASP A 491 20.12 2.02 -29.94
C ASP A 491 18.65 1.97 -30.40
N LEU A 492 17.98 0.85 -30.10
CA LEU A 492 16.55 0.73 -30.39
C LEU A 492 15.71 1.12 -29.17
N TRP A 493 14.75 1.97 -29.42
CA TRP A 493 13.67 2.31 -28.50
C TRP A 493 12.44 1.47 -28.85
N LEU A 494 11.81 0.86 -27.84
CA LEU A 494 10.61 0.06 -27.98
C LEU A 494 9.53 0.53 -27.02
N HIS A 495 8.28 0.47 -27.47
CA HIS A 495 7.10 0.79 -26.64
C HIS A 495 5.84 0.12 -27.21
N THR A 496 4.87 -0.21 -26.37
CA THR A 496 3.57 -0.75 -26.78
C THR A 496 2.77 0.30 -27.56
N GLN A 497 2.20 -0.08 -28.71
CA GLN A 497 1.44 0.83 -29.57
C GLN A 497 0.13 1.23 -28.89
N LYS A 498 -0.10 2.54 -28.72
CA LYS A 498 -1.34 3.12 -28.15
C LYS A 498 -1.74 2.59 -26.76
N ILE A 499 -0.82 1.98 -26.03
CA ILE A 499 -1.03 1.44 -24.69
C ILE A 499 0.06 2.02 -23.79
N HIS A 500 -0.31 2.45 -22.57
CA HIS A 500 0.67 2.97 -21.61
C HIS A 500 1.62 1.87 -21.13
N GLY A 501 2.91 2.17 -21.10
CA GLY A 501 3.96 1.23 -20.70
C GLY A 501 5.31 1.88 -20.50
N SER A 502 6.31 1.05 -20.17
CA SER A 502 7.69 1.49 -19.99
C SER A 502 8.39 1.70 -21.34
N HIS A 503 9.27 2.70 -21.40
CA HIS A 503 10.25 2.76 -22.47
C HIS A 503 11.27 1.65 -22.29
N VAL A 504 11.54 0.91 -23.35
CA VAL A 504 12.57 -0.12 -23.39
C VAL A 504 13.65 0.28 -24.37
N ILE A 505 14.90 0.21 -23.94
CA ILE A 505 16.07 0.49 -24.78
C ILE A 505 16.86 -0.80 -24.94
N LEU A 506 16.95 -1.31 -26.16
CA LEU A 506 17.89 -2.34 -26.53
C LEU A 506 19.21 -1.66 -26.93
N CYS A 507 20.23 -1.81 -26.09
CA CYS A 507 21.56 -1.28 -26.34
C CYS A 507 22.23 -2.11 -27.41
N THR A 508 22.50 -1.51 -28.56
CA THR A 508 23.05 -2.17 -29.72
C THR A 508 24.57 -1.97 -29.81
N GLU A 509 25.28 -2.91 -30.43
CA GLU A 509 26.70 -2.75 -30.76
C GLU A 509 26.80 -2.08 -32.13
N ASP A 510 27.10 -0.78 -32.15
CA ASP A 510 27.18 0.03 -33.38
C ASP A 510 25.93 0.00 -34.29
N GLY A 511 24.75 -0.25 -33.70
CA GLY A 511 23.50 -0.37 -34.41
C GLY A 511 23.18 -1.81 -34.86
N ALA A 512 24.03 -2.79 -34.58
CA ALA A 512 23.78 -4.19 -34.88
C ALA A 512 22.99 -4.86 -33.75
N TYR A 513 22.00 -5.63 -34.10
CA TYR A 513 21.18 -6.46 -33.19
C TYR A 513 20.65 -7.68 -33.93
N ASP A 514 20.30 -8.70 -33.21
CA ASP A 514 19.70 -9.94 -33.72
C ASP A 514 18.17 -9.96 -33.44
N ASP A 515 17.45 -10.78 -34.20
CA ASP A 515 15.99 -10.86 -34.10
C ASP A 515 15.53 -11.42 -32.74
N GLU A 516 16.33 -12.29 -32.10
CA GLU A 516 16.01 -12.84 -30.79
C GLU A 516 16.08 -11.76 -29.71
N SER A 517 17.15 -10.94 -29.69
CA SER A 517 17.26 -9.79 -28.78
C SER A 517 16.17 -8.76 -28.97
N LEU A 518 15.78 -8.50 -30.23
CA LEU A 518 14.69 -7.59 -30.54
C LEU A 518 13.35 -8.15 -30.02
N HIS A 519 13.11 -9.45 -30.22
CA HIS A 519 11.90 -10.12 -29.72
C HIS A 519 11.84 -10.10 -28.18
N GLU A 520 12.95 -10.40 -27.49
CA GLU A 520 13.04 -10.34 -26.03
C GLU A 520 12.83 -8.92 -25.48
N ALA A 521 13.36 -7.89 -26.15
CA ALA A 521 13.10 -6.50 -25.79
C ALA A 521 11.61 -6.12 -25.99
N ALA A 522 10.98 -6.62 -27.06
CA ALA A 522 9.55 -6.42 -27.30
C ALA A 522 8.68 -7.15 -26.26
N LEU A 523 9.05 -8.37 -25.84
CA LEU A 523 8.40 -9.08 -24.73
C LEU A 523 8.46 -8.28 -23.43
N LEU A 524 9.61 -7.66 -23.13
CA LEU A 524 9.77 -6.79 -21.95
C LEU A 524 8.90 -5.53 -22.07
N ALA A 525 8.81 -4.91 -23.25
CA ALA A 525 7.94 -3.75 -23.45
C ALA A 525 6.46 -4.10 -23.25
N ALA A 526 6.00 -5.24 -23.76
CA ALA A 526 4.63 -5.71 -23.54
C ALA A 526 4.36 -6.11 -22.08
N TYR A 527 5.31 -6.77 -21.42
CA TYR A 527 5.18 -7.20 -20.02
C TYR A 527 5.13 -6.00 -19.05
N TYR A 528 5.93 -4.94 -19.28
CA TYR A 528 5.94 -3.72 -18.47
C TYR A 528 4.99 -2.65 -19.04
N SER A 529 3.82 -3.08 -19.50
CA SER A 529 2.74 -2.21 -19.97
C SER A 529 1.38 -2.62 -19.37
N GLN A 530 0.35 -1.85 -19.64
CA GLN A 530 -1.02 -2.22 -19.30
C GLN A 530 -1.53 -3.47 -20.03
N ALA A 531 -0.82 -3.94 -21.06
CA ALA A 531 -1.12 -5.14 -21.82
C ALA A 531 -0.40 -6.40 -21.28
N GLN A 532 0.10 -6.40 -20.04
CA GLN A 532 0.84 -7.51 -19.43
C GLN A 532 0.15 -8.88 -19.55
N GLY A 533 -1.18 -8.95 -19.45
CA GLY A 533 -1.97 -10.18 -19.61
C GLY A 533 -2.57 -10.39 -21.01
N GLY A 534 -2.19 -9.55 -21.97
CA GLY A 534 -2.73 -9.58 -23.33
C GLY A 534 -2.03 -10.63 -24.21
N SER A 535 -2.69 -11.00 -25.32
CA SER A 535 -2.08 -11.81 -26.37
C SER A 535 -1.90 -10.95 -27.63
N ASN A 536 -0.85 -11.23 -28.38
CA ASN A 536 -0.59 -10.54 -29.66
C ASN A 536 -0.50 -9.01 -29.52
N VAL A 537 0.25 -8.55 -28.52
CA VAL A 537 0.40 -7.12 -28.18
C VAL A 537 1.28 -6.43 -29.21
N PRO A 538 0.81 -5.35 -29.86
CA PRO A 538 1.65 -4.59 -30.79
C PRO A 538 2.68 -3.75 -30.04
N VAL A 539 3.94 -3.91 -30.42
CA VAL A 539 5.09 -3.16 -29.89
C VAL A 539 5.79 -2.47 -31.03
N ASP A 540 5.81 -1.15 -30.98
CA ASP A 540 6.53 -0.33 -31.95
C ASP A 540 8.01 -0.23 -31.54
N TYR A 541 8.90 -0.28 -32.53
CA TYR A 541 10.32 -0.08 -32.33
C TYR A 541 10.94 0.80 -33.42
N THR A 542 11.89 1.63 -32.99
CA THR A 542 12.61 2.54 -33.88
C THR A 542 13.97 2.90 -33.27
N SER A 543 14.90 3.44 -34.06
CA SER A 543 16.14 3.97 -33.50
C SER A 543 15.85 5.21 -32.64
N VAL A 544 16.57 5.33 -31.51
CA VAL A 544 16.41 6.45 -30.55
C VAL A 544 16.49 7.83 -31.22
N LYS A 545 17.26 7.97 -32.31
CA LYS A 545 17.36 9.23 -33.09
C LYS A 545 16.02 9.75 -33.63
N TYR A 546 15.03 8.86 -33.81
CA TYR A 546 13.69 9.22 -34.33
C TYR A 546 12.68 9.47 -33.21
N VAL A 547 13.09 9.35 -31.95
CA VAL A 547 12.21 9.60 -30.78
C VAL A 547 12.50 11.00 -30.25
N LYS A 548 11.47 11.85 -30.19
CA LYS A 548 11.57 13.24 -29.78
C LYS A 548 10.58 13.54 -28.66
N LYS A 549 10.99 14.33 -27.69
CA LYS A 549 10.08 14.86 -26.69
C LYS A 549 9.60 16.26 -27.13
N PRO A 550 8.28 16.47 -27.35
CA PRO A 550 7.74 17.80 -27.66
C PRO A 550 8.00 18.80 -26.53
N ALA A 551 8.21 20.07 -26.89
CA ALA A 551 8.37 21.12 -25.89
C ALA A 551 7.12 21.24 -25.00
N GLY A 552 7.30 21.25 -23.69
CA GLY A 552 6.20 21.32 -22.73
C GLY A 552 5.42 20.00 -22.51
N ALA A 553 5.81 18.90 -23.18
CA ALA A 553 5.18 17.60 -22.95
C ALA A 553 5.44 17.08 -21.52
N ARG A 554 4.44 16.41 -20.95
CA ARG A 554 4.52 15.78 -19.63
C ARG A 554 5.57 14.67 -19.62
N PRO A 555 6.07 14.25 -18.44
CA PRO A 555 6.99 13.11 -18.34
C PRO A 555 6.43 11.87 -19.05
N GLY A 556 7.28 11.11 -19.72
CA GLY A 556 6.93 9.89 -20.45
C GLY A 556 6.34 10.09 -21.85
N MET A 557 5.91 11.30 -22.19
CA MET A 557 5.29 11.59 -23.51
C MET A 557 6.37 11.88 -24.56
N VAL A 558 6.38 11.08 -25.61
CA VAL A 558 7.26 11.22 -26.77
C VAL A 558 6.48 11.09 -28.07
N VAL A 559 7.02 11.65 -29.15
CA VAL A 559 6.58 11.41 -30.53
C VAL A 559 7.72 10.71 -31.26
N TYR A 560 7.39 9.75 -32.10
CA TYR A 560 8.37 8.99 -32.86
C TYR A 560 7.89 8.78 -34.30
N GLU A 561 8.85 8.67 -35.19
CA GLU A 561 8.63 8.52 -36.62
C GLU A 561 9.43 7.30 -37.11
N THR A 562 9.16 6.83 -38.32
CA THR A 562 9.94 5.76 -38.98
C THR A 562 10.07 4.51 -38.12
N TYR A 563 8.93 4.02 -37.60
CA TYR A 563 8.88 2.84 -36.75
C TYR A 563 8.42 1.59 -37.50
N ARG A 564 8.68 0.42 -36.89
CA ARG A 564 8.11 -0.86 -37.26
C ARG A 564 7.40 -1.45 -36.04
N THR A 565 6.45 -2.35 -36.27
CA THR A 565 5.64 -2.98 -35.24
C THR A 565 5.91 -4.48 -35.20
N LEU A 566 6.15 -5.00 -33.99
CA LEU A 566 6.19 -6.43 -33.69
C LEU A 566 4.97 -6.81 -32.84
N TYR A 567 4.47 -8.01 -33.03
CA TYR A 567 3.38 -8.58 -32.24
C TYR A 567 3.93 -9.67 -31.32
N VAL A 568 3.79 -9.48 -30.03
CA VAL A 568 4.32 -10.40 -29.01
C VAL A 568 3.27 -10.73 -27.96
N THR A 569 3.36 -11.94 -27.39
CA THR A 569 2.55 -12.33 -26.23
C THR A 569 3.44 -12.38 -25.01
N PRO A 570 3.21 -11.56 -23.97
CA PRO A 570 4.02 -11.59 -22.75
C PRO A 570 4.02 -12.98 -22.12
N ASP A 571 5.21 -13.51 -21.81
CA ASP A 571 5.42 -14.77 -21.13
C ASP A 571 6.24 -14.56 -19.86
N GLU A 572 5.63 -14.86 -18.72
CA GLU A 572 6.25 -14.68 -17.41
C GLU A 572 7.48 -15.57 -17.21
N GLU A 573 7.49 -16.78 -17.79
CA GLU A 573 8.64 -17.67 -17.71
C GLU A 573 9.83 -17.16 -18.53
N ALA A 574 9.58 -16.61 -19.72
CA ALA A 574 10.62 -15.98 -20.53
C ALA A 574 11.24 -14.78 -19.79
N ILE A 575 10.42 -13.92 -19.16
CA ILE A 575 10.89 -12.80 -18.35
C ILE A 575 11.71 -13.26 -17.14
N ARG A 576 11.28 -14.33 -16.46
CA ARG A 576 12.06 -14.93 -15.36
C ARG A 576 13.41 -15.49 -15.80
N ARG A 577 13.52 -16.04 -17.01
CA ARG A 577 14.78 -16.51 -17.59
C ARG A 577 15.74 -15.35 -17.85
N LEU A 578 15.25 -14.24 -18.42
CA LEU A 578 16.03 -13.02 -18.62
C LEU A 578 16.52 -12.41 -17.29
N ASN A 579 15.71 -12.46 -16.24
CA ASN A 579 16.10 -12.02 -14.88
C ASN A 579 17.19 -12.92 -14.24
N ARG A 580 17.20 -14.22 -14.49
CA ARG A 580 18.21 -15.14 -13.93
C ARG A 580 19.58 -14.97 -14.56
N LYS A 581 19.66 -14.52 -15.81
CA LYS A 581 20.94 -14.22 -16.48
C LYS A 581 21.65 -12.97 -15.95
N ASN A 582 20.93 -12.15 -15.16
CA ASN A 582 21.48 -10.95 -14.50
C ASN A 582 22.06 -11.19 -13.10
N LYS A 583 21.91 -12.38 -12.52
CA LYS A 583 22.51 -12.82 -11.26
C LYS A 583 23.76 -13.65 -11.54
#